data_f1ec70a86c034649d55ba0cf8a9cefd9
#
_entry.id   f1ec70a86c034649d55ba0cf8a9cefd9
#
_cell.length_a   1.000
_cell.length_b   1.000
_cell.length_c   1.000
_cell.angle_alpha   90.00
_cell.angle_beta   90.00
_cell.angle_gamma   90.00
#
_symmetry.space_group_name_H-M   'P 1'
#
loop_
_entity.id
_entity.type
_entity.pdbx_description
1 polymer ?
#
loop_
_entity_poly.entity_id
_entity_poly.type
_entity_poly.pdbx_seq_one_letter_code
_entity_poly.pdbx_strand_id
1 'polypeptide(L)'
;MLTIAIPQLYCGASGQRGAYNRQEVGLARAFAALGARAVVLYPVPGADKIEVETPAENVKVLYCPAKTLGVNAFYKSWQPLLDEKVDAVHVMGDNSLAVPGLYRFCRAHGIFFYSQLGALASQSQNPAVRRVMDLFCRRNLAIYRRTPTYAKTQAVADELEALRVPCAGVLPVGLDTAIIPEITEPRAALRRRLGLDENANYLLFVGRLDAYKRPLDVAAVLAALPETWQAVVIGQGSLAGALPEAMQANGLQDRWRQIPQLPNAEVQAYYHACDVFLNCNDREIFGMSLLEAMYAGCVPVARCAPGPDMIVEDGVSGFLVEPGAGDTAVLAKAVRKAAEAPAMADAAKARIRSKFLWRNSAETALAMLQTKGVNRDG
;
A
#
# COMPACT_ATOMS: atom_id res chain seq x y z
N MET A 1 4.36 -27.82 -10.39
CA MET A 1 4.53 -26.36 -10.17
C MET A 1 3.50 -25.94 -9.14
N LEU A 2 3.91 -25.26 -8.06
CA LEU A 2 3.04 -24.77 -6.99
C LEU A 2 2.10 -23.67 -7.53
N THR A 3 0.82 -23.76 -7.22
CA THR A 3 -0.20 -22.78 -7.63
C THR A 3 -0.74 -22.05 -6.40
N ILE A 4 -0.57 -20.73 -6.34
CA ILE A 4 -0.97 -19.88 -5.21
C ILE A 4 -2.12 -18.97 -5.65
N ALA A 5 -3.24 -18.97 -4.93
CA ALA A 5 -4.32 -18.02 -5.16
C ALA A 5 -4.24 -16.83 -4.21
N ILE A 6 -4.58 -15.65 -4.71
CA ILE A 6 -4.62 -14.39 -3.95
C ILE A 6 -6.01 -13.78 -4.13
N PRO A 7 -7.00 -14.15 -3.32
CA PRO A 7 -8.34 -13.61 -3.40
C PRO A 7 -8.43 -12.25 -2.69
N GLN A 8 -8.93 -11.23 -3.39
CA GLN A 8 -9.32 -9.96 -2.78
C GLN A 8 -10.68 -10.12 -2.08
N LEU A 9 -10.74 -9.82 -0.78
CA LEU A 9 -11.94 -9.99 0.03
C LEU A 9 -12.72 -8.69 0.27
N TYR A 10 -12.29 -7.60 -0.34
CA TYR A 10 -12.94 -6.29 -0.25
C TYR A 10 -13.36 -5.79 -1.62
N CYS A 11 -14.50 -5.10 -1.67
CA CYS A 11 -15.06 -4.50 -2.86
C CYS A 11 -15.52 -3.06 -2.59
N GLY A 12 -14.63 -2.26 -2.01
CA GLY A 12 -14.81 -0.80 -1.86
C GLY A 12 -14.26 -0.04 -3.04
N ALA A 13 -14.14 1.28 -2.93
CA ALA A 13 -13.53 2.12 -3.96
C ALA A 13 -12.11 1.67 -4.35
N SER A 14 -11.39 1.02 -3.43
CA SER A 14 -10.06 0.44 -3.64
C SER A 14 -10.06 -1.04 -4.03
N GLY A 15 -11.20 -1.73 -4.05
CA GLY A 15 -11.28 -3.18 -4.29
C GLY A 15 -11.84 -3.57 -5.66
N GLN A 16 -12.46 -2.64 -6.38
CA GLN A 16 -13.01 -2.93 -7.70
C GLN A 16 -11.88 -3.11 -8.73
N ARG A 17 -11.81 -4.29 -9.35
CA ARG A 17 -10.80 -4.65 -10.36
C ARG A 17 -9.35 -4.39 -9.92
N GLY A 18 -9.08 -4.39 -8.60
CA GLY A 18 -7.74 -4.34 -8.05
C GLY A 18 -7.19 -2.97 -7.72
N ALA A 19 -8.02 -1.95 -7.56
CA ALA A 19 -7.57 -0.62 -7.14
C ALA A 19 -6.42 -0.01 -7.97
N TYR A 20 -5.93 1.11 -7.49
CA TYR A 20 -4.92 1.95 -8.12
C TYR A 20 -3.60 1.24 -8.47
N ASN A 21 -3.12 0.34 -7.61
CA ASN A 21 -1.81 -0.30 -7.76
C ASN A 21 -1.84 -1.83 -7.90
N ARG A 22 -3.03 -2.44 -7.89
CA ARG A 22 -3.22 -3.89 -8.08
C ARG A 22 -2.20 -4.74 -7.30
N GLN A 23 -2.09 -4.53 -6.00
CA GLN A 23 -1.07 -5.15 -5.12
C GLN A 23 -1.04 -6.68 -5.26
N GLU A 24 -2.20 -7.31 -5.39
CA GLU A 24 -2.36 -8.74 -5.56
C GLU A 24 -1.68 -9.23 -6.85
N VAL A 25 -1.74 -8.44 -7.93
CA VAL A 25 -1.08 -8.77 -9.20
C VAL A 25 0.43 -8.58 -9.09
N GLY A 26 0.89 -7.57 -8.37
CA GLY A 26 2.31 -7.37 -8.09
C GLY A 26 2.91 -8.55 -7.33
N LEU A 27 2.23 -9.02 -6.28
CA LEU A 27 2.64 -10.23 -5.55
C LEU A 27 2.58 -11.48 -6.44
N ALA A 28 1.54 -11.60 -7.28
CA ALA A 28 1.40 -12.72 -8.22
C ALA A 28 2.57 -12.78 -9.22
N ARG A 29 2.99 -11.63 -9.77
CA ARG A 29 4.18 -11.55 -10.63
C ARG A 29 5.44 -11.97 -9.90
N ALA A 30 5.58 -11.59 -8.64
CA ALA A 30 6.74 -12.00 -7.83
C ALA A 30 6.76 -13.51 -7.61
N PHE A 31 5.63 -14.15 -7.30
CA PHE A 31 5.52 -15.61 -7.24
C PHE A 31 5.86 -16.27 -8.57
N ALA A 32 5.36 -15.73 -9.69
CA ALA A 32 5.64 -16.26 -11.02
C ALA A 32 7.13 -16.17 -11.38
N ALA A 33 7.79 -15.06 -11.05
CA ALA A 33 9.23 -14.86 -11.25
C ALA A 33 10.10 -15.83 -10.41
N LEU A 34 9.53 -16.41 -9.36
CA LEU A 34 10.17 -17.42 -8.49
C LEU A 34 9.74 -18.86 -8.84
N GLY A 35 9.10 -19.07 -9.99
CA GLY A 35 8.77 -20.40 -10.51
C GLY A 35 7.46 -21.00 -9.99
N ALA A 36 6.59 -20.21 -9.34
CA ALA A 36 5.25 -20.62 -8.98
C ALA A 36 4.24 -20.15 -10.04
N ARG A 37 3.02 -20.69 -10.01
CA ARG A 37 1.87 -20.16 -10.73
C ARG A 37 1.00 -19.38 -9.76
N ALA A 38 0.50 -18.21 -10.16
CA ALA A 38 -0.32 -17.38 -9.31
C ALA A 38 -1.68 -17.05 -9.96
N VAL A 39 -2.74 -17.10 -9.16
CA VAL A 39 -4.12 -16.83 -9.58
C VAL A 39 -4.71 -15.77 -8.66
N VAL A 40 -4.93 -14.57 -9.18
CA VAL A 40 -5.59 -13.49 -8.45
C VAL A 40 -7.09 -13.58 -8.68
N LEU A 41 -7.90 -13.43 -7.64
CA LEU A 41 -9.35 -13.36 -7.75
C LEU A 41 -9.83 -11.98 -7.31
N TYR A 42 -10.51 -11.26 -8.22
CA TYR A 42 -11.21 -10.02 -7.90
C TYR A 42 -12.72 -10.22 -7.89
N PRO A 43 -13.42 -9.72 -6.85
CA PRO A 43 -14.86 -9.80 -6.79
C PRO A 43 -15.49 -8.75 -7.71
N VAL A 44 -16.48 -9.18 -8.52
CA VAL A 44 -17.25 -8.28 -9.39
C VAL A 44 -18.73 -8.39 -9.03
N PRO A 45 -19.29 -7.42 -8.30
CA PRO A 45 -20.71 -7.40 -7.96
C PRO A 45 -21.57 -7.30 -9.22
N GLY A 46 -22.62 -8.11 -9.27
CA GLY A 46 -23.56 -8.10 -10.40
C GLY A 46 -23.11 -8.88 -11.63
N ALA A 47 -21.87 -9.38 -11.66
CA ALA A 47 -21.43 -10.24 -12.76
C ALA A 47 -22.10 -11.62 -12.69
N ASP A 48 -22.33 -12.22 -13.86
CA ASP A 48 -22.89 -13.57 -13.99
C ASP A 48 -21.86 -14.61 -14.44
N LYS A 49 -20.79 -14.17 -15.07
CA LYS A 49 -19.69 -15.01 -15.55
C LYS A 49 -18.34 -14.51 -15.10
N ILE A 50 -17.36 -15.41 -15.15
CA ILE A 50 -15.96 -15.07 -14.85
C ILE A 50 -15.32 -14.48 -16.10
N GLU A 51 -14.66 -13.32 -15.96
CA GLU A 51 -13.76 -12.77 -16.96
C GLU A 51 -12.31 -13.12 -16.57
N VAL A 52 -11.47 -13.34 -17.57
CA VAL A 52 -10.07 -13.77 -17.36
C VAL A 52 -9.11 -12.78 -18.01
N GLU A 53 -8.05 -12.43 -17.28
CA GLU A 53 -6.92 -11.64 -17.77
C GLU A 53 -5.62 -12.39 -17.47
N THR A 54 -4.63 -12.32 -18.36
CA THR A 54 -3.30 -12.93 -18.17
C THR A 54 -2.24 -11.83 -18.28
N PRO A 55 -1.95 -11.10 -17.19
CA PRO A 55 -1.08 -9.93 -17.22
C PRO A 55 0.42 -10.27 -17.31
N ALA A 56 0.80 -11.53 -17.10
CA ALA A 56 2.16 -12.05 -17.24
C ALA A 56 2.13 -13.57 -17.38
N GLU A 57 3.24 -14.16 -17.80
CA GLU A 57 3.41 -15.61 -17.80
C GLU A 57 3.21 -16.17 -16.38
N ASN A 58 2.49 -17.28 -16.24
CA ASN A 58 2.13 -17.92 -14.97
C ASN A 58 1.31 -17.03 -14.00
N VAL A 59 0.77 -15.89 -14.46
CA VAL A 59 -0.14 -15.04 -13.69
C VAL A 59 -1.50 -14.97 -14.37
N LYS A 60 -2.54 -15.37 -13.65
CA LYS A 60 -3.92 -15.32 -14.12
C LYS A 60 -4.76 -14.48 -13.16
N VAL A 61 -5.62 -13.64 -13.70
CA VAL A 61 -6.56 -12.83 -12.93
C VAL A 61 -7.97 -13.26 -13.32
N LEU A 62 -8.77 -13.60 -12.32
CA LEU A 62 -10.16 -14.00 -12.45
C LEU A 62 -11.06 -12.92 -11.85
N TYR A 63 -11.90 -12.32 -12.65
CA TYR A 63 -12.94 -11.39 -12.23
C TYR A 63 -14.21 -12.19 -11.95
N CYS A 64 -14.45 -12.50 -10.68
CA CYS A 64 -15.44 -13.48 -10.26
C CYS A 64 -16.75 -12.84 -9.80
N PRO A 65 -17.91 -13.44 -10.13
CA PRO A 65 -19.20 -13.03 -9.59
C PRO A 65 -19.21 -13.00 -8.06
N ALA A 66 -19.66 -11.91 -7.49
CA ALA A 66 -19.69 -11.70 -6.05
C ALA A 66 -20.94 -10.92 -5.61
N LYS A 67 -21.23 -10.99 -4.30
CA LYS A 67 -22.15 -10.09 -3.60
C LYS A 67 -21.36 -9.24 -2.61
N THR A 68 -21.88 -8.08 -2.24
CA THR A 68 -21.24 -7.20 -1.27
C THR A 68 -22.11 -6.95 -0.06
N LEU A 69 -21.47 -6.79 1.10
CA LEU A 69 -22.06 -6.23 2.31
C LEU A 69 -21.11 -5.15 2.84
N GLY A 70 -21.47 -3.89 2.62
CA GLY A 70 -20.55 -2.78 2.80
C GLY A 70 -19.33 -2.96 1.89
N VAL A 71 -18.14 -2.90 2.47
CA VAL A 71 -16.87 -3.12 1.75
C VAL A 71 -16.48 -4.61 1.60
N ASN A 72 -17.18 -5.51 2.29
CA ASN A 72 -16.86 -6.94 2.23
C ASN A 72 -17.42 -7.57 0.97
N ALA A 73 -16.63 -8.40 0.32
CA ALA A 73 -17.01 -9.16 -0.86
C ALA A 73 -17.19 -10.65 -0.55
N PHE A 74 -18.29 -11.21 -1.04
CA PHE A 74 -18.62 -12.63 -0.91
C PHE A 74 -18.75 -13.22 -2.30
N TYR A 75 -17.80 -14.06 -2.68
CA TYR A 75 -17.83 -14.77 -3.96
C TYR A 75 -19.05 -15.69 -4.04
N LYS A 76 -19.70 -15.74 -5.19
CA LYS A 76 -20.84 -16.68 -5.42
C LYS A 76 -20.36 -18.13 -5.31
N SER A 77 -19.11 -18.42 -5.69
CA SER A 77 -18.49 -19.74 -5.59
C SER A 77 -16.99 -19.65 -5.42
N TRP A 78 -16.38 -20.58 -4.69
CA TRP A 78 -14.94 -20.81 -4.62
C TRP A 78 -14.46 -21.91 -5.57
N GLN A 79 -15.35 -22.43 -6.44
CA GLN A 79 -15.01 -23.44 -7.45
C GLN A 79 -13.78 -23.07 -8.30
N PRO A 80 -13.55 -21.79 -8.66
CA PRO A 80 -12.34 -21.41 -9.40
C PRO A 80 -11.02 -21.82 -8.73
N LEU A 81 -10.98 -21.95 -7.40
CA LEU A 81 -9.78 -22.45 -6.71
C LEU A 81 -9.48 -23.91 -7.06
N LEU A 82 -10.52 -24.73 -7.27
CA LEU A 82 -10.38 -26.13 -7.69
C LEU A 82 -10.07 -26.24 -9.18
N ASP A 83 -10.77 -25.48 -10.01
CA ASP A 83 -10.59 -25.47 -11.47
C ASP A 83 -9.16 -25.06 -11.83
N GLU A 84 -8.58 -24.11 -11.10
CA GLU A 84 -7.20 -23.67 -11.26
C GLU A 84 -6.18 -24.53 -10.49
N LYS A 85 -6.63 -25.60 -9.82
CA LYS A 85 -5.81 -26.56 -9.05
C LYS A 85 -4.91 -25.83 -8.02
N VAL A 86 -5.50 -24.95 -7.23
CA VAL A 86 -4.80 -24.14 -6.22
C VAL A 86 -4.30 -25.02 -5.09
N ASP A 87 -3.02 -24.91 -4.75
CA ASP A 87 -2.38 -25.62 -3.65
C ASP A 87 -2.40 -24.79 -2.35
N ALA A 88 -2.26 -23.46 -2.47
CA ALA A 88 -2.25 -22.55 -1.33
C ALA A 88 -3.02 -21.25 -1.61
N VAL A 89 -3.60 -20.67 -0.57
CA VAL A 89 -4.27 -19.37 -0.63
C VAL A 89 -3.55 -18.37 0.27
N HIS A 90 -3.05 -17.28 -0.33
CA HIS A 90 -2.54 -16.11 0.35
C HIS A 90 -3.67 -15.13 0.61
N VAL A 91 -3.97 -14.86 1.88
CA VAL A 91 -5.12 -14.05 2.26
C VAL A 91 -4.71 -12.73 2.88
N MET A 92 -4.96 -11.63 2.18
CA MET A 92 -4.93 -10.29 2.77
C MET A 92 -6.30 -10.01 3.41
N GLY A 93 -6.65 -10.81 4.42
CA GLY A 93 -8.03 -10.90 4.92
C GLY A 93 -8.39 -9.88 5.99
N ASP A 94 -7.41 -9.36 6.71
CA ASP A 94 -7.61 -8.42 7.81
C ASP A 94 -8.85 -8.79 8.66
N ASN A 95 -9.83 -7.90 8.73
CA ASN A 95 -11.10 -8.09 9.41
C ASN A 95 -12.27 -8.46 8.47
N SER A 96 -12.00 -9.00 7.27
CA SER A 96 -13.07 -9.34 6.31
C SER A 96 -14.00 -10.43 6.83
N LEU A 97 -15.31 -10.21 6.64
CA LEU A 97 -16.35 -11.18 6.98
C LEU A 97 -16.32 -12.44 6.09
N ALA A 98 -15.62 -12.40 4.96
CA ALA A 98 -15.52 -13.52 4.02
C ALA A 98 -14.48 -14.58 4.44
N VAL A 99 -13.54 -14.23 5.33
CA VAL A 99 -12.45 -15.12 5.79
C VAL A 99 -12.94 -16.47 6.30
N PRO A 100 -13.98 -16.57 7.16
CA PRO A 100 -14.42 -17.89 7.66
C PRO A 100 -15.00 -18.80 6.56
N GLY A 101 -15.62 -18.22 5.56
CA GLY A 101 -16.16 -18.98 4.42
C GLY A 101 -15.05 -19.56 3.56
N LEU A 102 -14.08 -18.73 3.20
CA LEU A 102 -12.91 -19.14 2.43
C LEU A 102 -12.09 -20.20 3.19
N TYR A 103 -11.81 -19.98 4.48
CA TYR A 103 -11.06 -20.93 5.30
C TYR A 103 -11.74 -22.30 5.36
N ARG A 104 -13.08 -22.36 5.56
CA ARG A 104 -13.82 -23.64 5.56
C ARG A 104 -13.70 -24.35 4.22
N PHE A 105 -13.81 -23.61 3.11
CA PHE A 105 -13.64 -24.17 1.76
C PHE A 105 -12.24 -24.75 1.57
N CYS A 106 -11.19 -23.98 1.87
CA CYS A 106 -9.80 -24.41 1.76
C CYS A 106 -9.57 -25.70 2.57
N ARG A 107 -10.04 -25.71 3.81
CA ARG A 107 -9.90 -26.89 4.70
C ARG A 107 -10.60 -28.14 4.20
N ALA A 108 -11.79 -27.98 3.60
CA ALA A 108 -12.56 -29.10 3.05
C ALA A 108 -11.90 -29.73 1.81
N HIS A 109 -11.10 -28.95 1.10
CA HIS A 109 -10.47 -29.37 -0.16
C HIS A 109 -8.94 -29.52 -0.08
N GLY A 110 -8.36 -29.50 1.13
CA GLY A 110 -6.93 -29.69 1.30
C GLY A 110 -6.06 -28.52 0.80
N ILE A 111 -6.64 -27.33 0.56
CA ILE A 111 -5.91 -26.15 0.12
C ILE A 111 -5.27 -25.49 1.33
N PHE A 112 -3.97 -25.25 1.28
CA PHE A 112 -3.23 -24.61 2.35
C PHE A 112 -3.65 -23.14 2.50
N PHE A 113 -3.90 -22.70 3.74
CA PHE A 113 -4.38 -21.35 4.03
C PHE A 113 -3.39 -20.61 4.92
N TYR A 114 -2.94 -19.41 4.50
CA TYR A 114 -2.13 -18.51 5.31
C TYR A 114 -2.52 -17.05 5.06
N SER A 115 -2.17 -16.18 6.00
CA SER A 115 -2.66 -14.80 6.02
C SER A 115 -1.51 -13.78 6.13
N GLN A 116 -1.71 -12.61 5.51
CA GLN A 116 -0.92 -11.41 5.68
C GLN A 116 -1.85 -10.28 6.14
N LEU A 117 -1.68 -9.78 7.37
CA LEU A 117 -2.64 -8.89 8.01
C LEU A 117 -2.10 -7.48 8.19
N GLY A 118 -2.93 -6.47 7.89
CA GLY A 118 -2.60 -5.05 8.02
C GLY A 118 -3.46 -4.30 9.02
N ALA A 119 -4.68 -4.76 9.28
CA ALA A 119 -5.59 -4.13 10.22
C ALA A 119 -6.45 -5.19 10.93
N LEU A 120 -6.41 -5.23 12.25
CA LEU A 120 -7.16 -6.19 13.05
C LEU A 120 -8.47 -5.63 13.59
N ALA A 121 -8.63 -4.31 13.60
CA ALA A 121 -9.83 -3.60 14.01
C ALA A 121 -10.56 -2.94 12.83
N SER A 122 -11.84 -2.70 12.99
CA SER A 122 -12.64 -2.01 11.98
C SER A 122 -12.23 -0.54 11.85
N GLN A 123 -12.03 -0.08 10.62
CA GLN A 123 -11.75 1.32 10.28
C GLN A 123 -13.02 2.19 10.13
N SER A 124 -14.19 1.66 10.53
CA SER A 124 -15.46 2.40 10.43
C SER A 124 -15.44 3.65 11.30
N GLN A 125 -15.89 4.78 10.74
CA GLN A 125 -16.09 6.03 11.46
C GLN A 125 -17.29 5.96 12.42
N ASN A 126 -18.26 5.07 12.16
CA ASN A 126 -19.41 4.86 13.03
C ASN A 126 -19.04 3.92 14.19
N PRO A 127 -19.10 4.37 15.47
CA PRO A 127 -18.72 3.56 16.62
C PRO A 127 -19.54 2.29 16.80
N ALA A 128 -20.83 2.33 16.48
CA ALA A 128 -21.72 1.16 16.59
C ALA A 128 -21.35 0.10 15.55
N VAL A 129 -21.14 0.51 14.30
CA VAL A 129 -20.68 -0.36 13.21
C VAL A 129 -19.32 -0.96 13.57
N ARG A 130 -18.40 -0.14 14.10
CA ARG A 130 -17.08 -0.59 14.53
C ARG A 130 -17.18 -1.70 15.57
N ARG A 131 -17.96 -1.53 16.65
CA ARG A 131 -18.15 -2.54 17.69
C ARG A 131 -18.72 -3.85 17.15
N VAL A 132 -19.72 -3.76 16.27
CA VAL A 132 -20.32 -4.95 15.63
C VAL A 132 -19.31 -5.66 14.77
N MET A 133 -18.58 -4.93 13.92
CA MET A 133 -17.54 -5.50 13.08
C MET A 133 -16.43 -6.15 13.90
N ASP A 134 -15.95 -5.50 14.96
CA ASP A 134 -14.90 -6.03 15.83
C ASP A 134 -15.36 -7.33 16.53
N LEU A 135 -16.66 -7.45 16.86
CA LEU A 135 -17.21 -8.70 17.39
C LEU A 135 -17.15 -9.83 16.33
N PHE A 136 -17.51 -9.55 15.09
CA PHE A 136 -17.40 -10.53 14.00
C PHE A 136 -15.94 -10.89 13.69
N CYS A 137 -15.02 -9.95 13.80
CA CYS A 137 -13.58 -10.18 13.59
C CYS A 137 -12.97 -11.16 14.59
N ARG A 138 -13.55 -11.33 15.78
CA ARG A 138 -13.12 -12.37 16.74
C ARG A 138 -13.15 -13.78 16.15
N ARG A 139 -14.01 -14.05 15.17
CA ARG A 139 -14.04 -15.33 14.43
C ARG A 139 -12.77 -15.52 13.60
N ASN A 140 -12.29 -14.43 12.97
CA ASN A 140 -11.06 -14.46 12.19
C ASN A 140 -9.85 -14.75 13.07
N LEU A 141 -9.78 -14.15 14.27
CA LEU A 141 -8.70 -14.44 15.23
C LEU A 141 -8.59 -15.92 15.56
N ALA A 142 -9.71 -16.63 15.67
CA ALA A 142 -9.69 -18.08 15.92
C ALA A 142 -9.10 -18.87 14.74
N ILE A 143 -9.23 -18.38 13.52
CA ILE A 143 -8.62 -18.95 12.32
C ILE A 143 -7.12 -18.61 12.30
N TYR A 144 -6.78 -17.34 12.50
CA TYR A 144 -5.40 -16.86 12.49
C TYR A 144 -4.52 -17.51 13.56
N ARG A 145 -5.10 -17.93 14.71
CA ARG A 145 -4.38 -18.73 15.72
C ARG A 145 -4.01 -20.14 15.25
N ARG A 146 -4.65 -20.67 14.22
CA ARG A 146 -4.50 -22.05 13.73
C ARG A 146 -3.81 -22.15 12.39
N THR A 147 -3.53 -21.02 11.76
CA THR A 147 -2.91 -20.91 10.42
C THR A 147 -1.67 -20.04 10.48
N PRO A 148 -0.69 -20.23 9.61
CA PRO A 148 0.43 -19.30 9.50
C PRO A 148 -0.10 -17.89 9.22
N THR A 149 0.23 -16.95 10.10
CA THR A 149 -0.26 -15.58 10.03
C THR A 149 0.93 -14.63 10.10
N TYR A 150 1.05 -13.76 9.10
CA TYR A 150 2.06 -12.74 8.99
C TYR A 150 1.46 -11.36 9.23
N ALA A 151 2.27 -10.44 9.72
CA ALA A 151 1.93 -9.04 9.87
C ALA A 151 2.52 -8.22 8.71
N LYS A 152 1.82 -7.18 8.25
CA LYS A 152 2.36 -6.24 7.25
C LYS A 152 3.41 -5.29 7.83
N THR A 153 3.33 -5.01 9.14
CA THR A 153 4.27 -4.15 9.87
C THR A 153 4.57 -4.72 11.24
N GLN A 154 5.63 -4.22 11.88
CA GLN A 154 5.96 -4.63 13.25
C GLN A 154 4.83 -4.27 14.24
N ALA A 155 4.23 -3.10 14.10
CA ALA A 155 3.10 -2.70 14.97
C ALA A 155 1.91 -3.69 14.88
N VAL A 156 1.63 -4.23 13.70
CA VAL A 156 0.60 -5.28 13.53
C VAL A 156 1.06 -6.61 14.13
N ALA A 157 2.36 -6.93 14.08
CA ALA A 157 2.89 -8.12 14.74
C ALA A 157 2.72 -8.03 16.26
N ASP A 158 3.02 -6.88 16.85
CA ASP A 158 2.85 -6.60 18.28
C ASP A 158 1.36 -6.66 18.69
N GLU A 159 0.46 -6.15 17.84
CA GLU A 159 -1.00 -6.27 18.06
C GLU A 159 -1.47 -7.74 18.00
N LEU A 160 -0.96 -8.54 17.06
CA LEU A 160 -1.25 -9.99 16.98
C LEU A 160 -0.80 -10.71 18.25
N GLU A 161 0.40 -10.41 18.73
CA GLU A 161 0.94 -10.98 19.97
C GLU A 161 0.06 -10.63 21.19
N ALA A 162 -0.34 -9.35 21.31
CA ALA A 162 -1.26 -8.90 22.36
C ALA A 162 -2.61 -9.62 22.31
N LEU A 163 -3.07 -9.98 21.11
CA LEU A 163 -4.28 -10.77 20.87
C LEU A 163 -4.06 -12.29 20.98
N ARG A 164 -2.86 -12.74 21.35
CA ARG A 164 -2.44 -14.14 21.42
C ARG A 164 -2.65 -14.91 20.10
N VAL A 165 -2.35 -14.24 18.99
CA VAL A 165 -2.28 -14.84 17.66
C VAL A 165 -0.81 -15.02 17.29
N PRO A 166 -0.30 -16.26 17.12
CA PRO A 166 1.09 -16.48 16.74
C PRO A 166 1.42 -15.78 15.42
N CYS A 167 2.35 -14.84 15.46
CA CYS A 167 2.84 -14.16 14.26
C CYS A 167 4.03 -14.94 13.68
N ALA A 168 3.94 -15.36 12.43
CA ALA A 168 5.01 -16.10 11.75
C ALA A 168 6.16 -15.17 11.28
N GLY A 169 5.97 -13.86 11.38
CA GLY A 169 6.93 -12.83 11.01
C GLY A 169 6.28 -11.64 10.32
N VAL A 170 7.10 -10.67 9.96
CA VAL A 170 6.66 -9.52 9.18
C VAL A 170 6.83 -9.81 7.69
N LEU A 171 5.74 -9.68 6.95
CA LEU A 171 5.68 -9.84 5.51
C LEU A 171 5.16 -8.51 4.94
N PRO A 172 6.01 -7.57 4.57
CA PRO A 172 5.58 -6.24 4.14
C PRO A 172 4.85 -6.28 2.79
N VAL A 173 4.07 -5.25 2.53
CA VAL A 173 3.59 -4.98 1.16
C VAL A 173 4.81 -4.60 0.32
N GLY A 174 4.87 -5.09 -0.90
CA GLY A 174 5.97 -4.81 -1.81
C GLY A 174 5.60 -3.83 -2.92
N LEU A 175 6.62 -3.27 -3.54
CA LEU A 175 6.49 -2.50 -4.75
C LEU A 175 6.59 -3.44 -5.98
N ASP A 176 5.68 -3.27 -6.94
CA ASP A 176 5.71 -3.96 -8.23
C ASP A 176 6.49 -3.10 -9.24
N THR A 177 7.77 -3.41 -9.41
CA THR A 177 8.63 -2.65 -10.32
C THR A 177 8.31 -2.88 -11.80
N ALA A 178 7.54 -3.91 -12.14
CA ALA A 178 7.15 -4.19 -13.52
C ALA A 178 6.16 -3.17 -14.11
N ILE A 179 5.46 -2.42 -13.24
CA ILE A 179 4.52 -1.37 -13.66
C ILE A 179 5.07 0.04 -13.52
N ILE A 180 6.28 0.19 -12.96
CA ILE A 180 6.93 1.48 -12.80
C ILE A 180 7.71 1.77 -14.08
N PRO A 181 7.42 2.87 -14.79
CA PRO A 181 8.18 3.23 -15.97
C PRO A 181 9.62 3.59 -15.59
N GLU A 182 10.56 3.18 -16.41
CA GLU A 182 11.94 3.63 -16.29
C GLU A 182 12.02 5.09 -16.73
N ILE A 183 12.47 5.96 -15.83
CA ILE A 183 12.66 7.38 -16.09
C ILE A 183 14.16 7.67 -16.11
N THR A 184 14.68 7.85 -17.31
CA THR A 184 16.09 8.16 -17.57
C THR A 184 16.33 9.64 -17.85
N GLU A 185 15.25 10.40 -18.02
CA GLU A 185 15.28 11.83 -18.30
C GLU A 185 15.91 12.61 -17.12
N PRO A 186 16.86 13.53 -17.37
CA PRO A 186 17.42 14.37 -16.32
C PRO A 186 16.34 15.21 -15.62
N ARG A 187 16.48 15.39 -14.29
CA ARG A 187 15.49 16.10 -13.45
C ARG A 187 15.09 17.47 -14.03
N ALA A 188 16.03 18.26 -14.53
CA ALA A 188 15.75 19.56 -15.10
C ALA A 188 14.87 19.47 -16.37
N ALA A 189 15.14 18.51 -17.26
CA ALA A 189 14.32 18.28 -18.46
C ALA A 189 12.91 17.78 -18.05
N LEU A 190 12.83 16.90 -17.08
CA LEU A 190 11.58 16.39 -16.53
C LEU A 190 10.73 17.52 -15.91
N ARG A 191 11.35 18.43 -15.16
CA ARG A 191 10.68 19.62 -14.62
C ARG A 191 10.12 20.50 -15.72
N ARG A 192 10.89 20.81 -16.77
CA ARG A 192 10.39 21.57 -17.94
C ARG A 192 9.17 20.90 -18.57
N ARG A 193 9.25 19.60 -18.81
CA ARG A 193 8.14 18.82 -19.39
C ARG A 193 6.88 18.85 -18.54
N LEU A 194 7.03 18.85 -17.22
CA LEU A 194 5.92 18.92 -16.24
C LEU A 194 5.46 20.35 -15.96
N GLY A 195 6.10 21.37 -16.59
CA GLY A 195 5.80 22.78 -16.34
C GLY A 195 6.17 23.22 -14.93
N LEU A 196 7.22 22.65 -14.36
CA LEU A 196 7.81 23.01 -13.07
C LEU A 196 9.05 23.89 -13.29
N ASP A 197 9.30 24.82 -12.37
CA ASP A 197 10.51 25.65 -12.40
C ASP A 197 11.75 24.78 -12.11
N GLU A 198 12.76 24.88 -12.96
CA GLU A 198 13.98 24.10 -12.82
C GLU A 198 14.80 24.47 -11.56
N ASN A 199 14.69 25.70 -11.10
CA ASN A 199 15.47 26.27 -10.00
C ASN A 199 14.75 26.24 -8.65
N ALA A 200 13.45 25.93 -8.62
CA ALA A 200 12.71 25.81 -7.36
C ALA A 200 12.99 24.47 -6.68
N ASN A 201 12.81 24.43 -5.34
CA ASN A 201 12.72 23.19 -4.58
C ASN A 201 11.26 22.74 -4.52
N TYR A 202 11.03 21.44 -4.65
CA TYR A 202 9.66 20.90 -4.70
C TYR A 202 9.34 19.96 -3.55
N LEU A 203 8.28 20.34 -2.81
CA LEU A 203 7.58 19.49 -1.87
C LEU A 203 6.47 18.76 -2.58
N LEU A 204 6.45 17.43 -2.51
CA LEU A 204 5.45 16.57 -3.15
C LEU A 204 4.55 15.91 -2.12
N PHE A 205 3.24 16.01 -2.31
CA PHE A 205 2.24 15.22 -1.61
C PHE A 205 1.45 14.39 -2.63
N VAL A 206 1.35 13.08 -2.41
CA VAL A 206 0.56 12.17 -3.26
C VAL A 206 -0.34 11.32 -2.40
N GLY A 207 -1.64 11.42 -2.61
CA GLY A 207 -2.61 10.62 -1.88
C GLY A 207 -4.03 11.16 -1.91
N ARG A 208 -4.93 10.47 -1.22
CA ARG A 208 -6.30 10.96 -1.05
C ARG A 208 -6.29 12.27 -0.24
N LEU A 209 -7.07 13.24 -0.69
CA LEU A 209 -7.24 14.51 0.01
C LEU A 209 -8.38 14.43 1.04
N ASP A 210 -8.28 13.46 1.94
CA ASP A 210 -9.23 13.23 3.04
C ASP A 210 -8.59 13.55 4.38
N ALA A 211 -9.39 13.82 5.40
CA ALA A 211 -8.94 14.29 6.71
C ALA A 211 -7.84 13.42 7.35
N TYR A 212 -7.90 12.09 7.20
CA TYR A 212 -6.91 11.19 7.78
C TYR A 212 -5.52 11.30 7.14
N LYS A 213 -5.43 11.80 5.88
CA LYS A 213 -4.15 12.06 5.20
C LYS A 213 -3.58 13.44 5.51
N ARG A 214 -4.37 14.30 6.15
CA ARG A 214 -4.00 15.66 6.59
C ARG A 214 -3.40 16.53 5.47
N PRO A 215 -4.04 16.61 4.27
CA PRO A 215 -3.47 17.35 3.13
C PRO A 215 -3.33 18.87 3.41
N LEU A 216 -4.14 19.42 4.32
CA LEU A 216 -4.09 20.85 4.66
C LEU A 216 -2.78 21.23 5.39
N ASP A 217 -2.11 20.26 6.03
CA ASP A 217 -0.82 20.50 6.69
C ASP A 217 0.28 20.86 5.69
N VAL A 218 0.13 20.49 4.42
CA VAL A 218 1.04 20.90 3.34
C VAL A 218 1.15 22.44 3.27
N ALA A 219 0.04 23.16 3.43
CA ALA A 219 0.05 24.63 3.43
C ALA A 219 0.88 25.18 4.59
N ALA A 220 0.70 24.67 5.79
CA ALA A 220 1.44 25.13 6.96
C ALA A 220 2.94 24.76 6.88
N VAL A 221 3.29 23.59 6.34
CA VAL A 221 4.69 23.21 6.11
C VAL A 221 5.32 24.12 5.05
N LEU A 222 4.64 24.37 3.93
CA LEU A 222 5.14 25.21 2.85
C LEU A 222 5.32 26.67 3.29
N ALA A 223 4.42 27.20 4.12
CA ALA A 223 4.53 28.55 4.69
C ALA A 223 5.77 28.73 5.55
N ALA A 224 6.23 27.67 6.23
CA ALA A 224 7.44 27.67 7.05
C ALA A 224 8.74 27.43 6.25
N LEU A 225 8.64 27.22 4.92
CA LEU A 225 9.77 27.05 4.02
C LEU A 225 10.11 28.35 3.27
N PRO A 226 11.39 28.57 2.88
CA PRO A 226 11.80 29.70 2.05
C PRO A 226 10.96 29.85 0.76
N GLU A 227 10.92 31.04 0.18
CA GLU A 227 10.15 31.34 -1.03
C GLU A 227 10.58 30.52 -2.26
N THR A 228 11.80 30.00 -2.25
CA THR A 228 12.32 29.09 -3.29
C THR A 228 11.63 27.73 -3.32
N TRP A 229 10.78 27.42 -2.32
CA TRP A 229 10.03 26.18 -2.25
C TRP A 229 8.64 26.33 -2.89
N GLN A 230 8.29 25.35 -3.66
CA GLN A 230 6.95 25.15 -4.23
C GLN A 230 6.39 23.79 -3.82
N ALA A 231 5.07 23.63 -3.86
CA ALA A 231 4.43 22.34 -3.60
C ALA A 231 3.66 21.82 -4.79
N VAL A 232 3.75 20.51 -5.00
CA VAL A 232 2.87 19.76 -5.91
C VAL A 232 2.02 18.82 -5.06
N VAL A 233 0.70 18.94 -5.16
CA VAL A 233 -0.27 18.10 -4.45
C VAL A 233 -1.06 17.29 -5.48
N ILE A 234 -0.90 15.97 -5.47
CA ILE A 234 -1.56 15.07 -6.41
C ILE A 234 -2.60 14.24 -5.67
N GLY A 235 -3.86 14.37 -6.07
CA GLY A 235 -4.92 13.55 -5.53
C GLY A 235 -6.29 14.20 -5.50
N GLN A 236 -7.27 13.41 -5.05
CA GLN A 236 -8.67 13.79 -4.88
C GLN A 236 -9.18 13.36 -3.51
N GLY A 237 -10.21 14.02 -3.02
CA GLY A 237 -10.85 13.68 -1.75
C GLY A 237 -11.73 14.80 -1.23
N SER A 238 -12.33 14.58 -0.07
CA SER A 238 -13.28 15.50 0.55
C SER A 238 -12.70 16.88 0.89
N LEU A 239 -11.38 16.99 1.05
CA LEU A 239 -10.67 18.26 1.36
C LEU A 239 -10.04 18.91 0.13
N ALA A 240 -10.28 18.40 -1.09
CA ALA A 240 -9.70 18.99 -2.30
C ALA A 240 -10.15 20.45 -2.51
N GLY A 241 -11.39 20.79 -2.15
CA GLY A 241 -11.93 22.16 -2.21
C GLY A 241 -11.42 23.07 -1.09
N ALA A 242 -11.06 22.54 0.07
CA ALA A 242 -10.54 23.31 1.20
C ALA A 242 -9.03 23.64 1.08
N LEU A 243 -8.31 22.89 0.25
CA LEU A 243 -6.87 23.08 0.10
C LEU A 243 -6.50 24.44 -0.52
N PRO A 244 -7.18 24.97 -1.57
CA PRO A 244 -6.93 26.30 -2.08
C PRO A 244 -7.13 27.40 -1.04
N GLU A 245 -8.16 27.29 -0.19
CA GLU A 245 -8.43 28.23 0.89
C GLU A 245 -7.30 28.21 1.93
N ALA A 246 -6.83 27.03 2.29
CA ALA A 246 -5.70 26.88 3.21
C ALA A 246 -4.41 27.47 2.64
N MET A 247 -4.13 27.31 1.35
CA MET A 247 -2.98 27.90 0.67
C MET A 247 -3.10 29.43 0.62
N GLN A 248 -4.28 29.97 0.30
CA GLN A 248 -4.54 31.41 0.27
C GLN A 248 -4.38 32.04 1.66
N ALA A 249 -4.92 31.41 2.70
CA ALA A 249 -4.81 31.89 4.08
C ALA A 249 -3.35 31.98 4.58
N ASN A 250 -2.44 31.24 3.95
CA ASN A 250 -1.01 31.25 4.23
C ASN A 250 -0.18 32.08 3.21
N GLY A 251 -0.81 32.80 2.28
CA GLY A 251 -0.11 33.64 1.29
C GLY A 251 0.65 32.84 0.22
N LEU A 252 0.18 31.65 -0.17
CA LEU A 252 0.91 30.69 -1.00
C LEU A 252 0.33 30.52 -2.41
N GLN A 253 -0.47 31.48 -2.91
CA GLN A 253 -1.24 31.34 -4.13
C GLN A 253 -0.38 30.93 -5.35
N ASP A 254 0.84 31.45 -5.44
CA ASP A 254 1.76 31.26 -6.56
C ASP A 254 2.83 30.19 -6.29
N ARG A 255 2.79 29.54 -5.12
CA ARG A 255 3.82 28.60 -4.67
C ARG A 255 3.37 27.14 -4.68
N TRP A 256 2.24 26.82 -5.27
CA TRP A 256 1.74 25.46 -5.29
C TRP A 256 0.89 25.13 -6.51
N ARG A 257 0.75 23.84 -6.78
CA ARG A 257 -0.12 23.30 -7.82
C ARG A 257 -0.88 22.09 -7.28
N GLN A 258 -2.20 22.08 -7.50
CA GLN A 258 -3.02 20.89 -7.29
C GLN A 258 -3.22 20.19 -8.64
N ILE A 259 -2.99 18.88 -8.64
CA ILE A 259 -3.22 18.00 -9.78
C ILE A 259 -4.25 16.97 -9.35
N PRO A 260 -5.34 16.78 -10.11
CA PRO A 260 -6.28 15.70 -9.86
C PRO A 260 -5.59 14.33 -9.92
N GLN A 261 -6.34 13.29 -9.70
CA GLN A 261 -5.82 11.92 -9.81
C GLN A 261 -5.20 11.67 -11.19
N LEU A 262 -3.95 11.20 -11.18
CA LEU A 262 -3.22 10.76 -12.37
C LEU A 262 -3.09 9.23 -12.38
N PRO A 263 -2.92 8.60 -13.56
CA PRO A 263 -2.44 7.22 -13.65
C PRO A 263 -1.11 7.04 -12.89
N ASN A 264 -0.90 5.88 -12.26
CA ASN A 264 0.31 5.63 -11.47
C ASN A 264 1.60 5.89 -12.26
N ALA A 265 1.64 5.48 -13.53
CA ALA A 265 2.80 5.70 -14.40
C ALA A 265 3.16 7.19 -14.59
N GLU A 266 2.16 8.08 -14.61
CA GLU A 266 2.38 9.52 -14.72
C GLU A 266 2.84 10.14 -13.39
N VAL A 267 2.34 9.62 -12.26
CA VAL A 267 2.77 10.07 -10.92
C VAL A 267 4.26 9.82 -10.71
N GLN A 268 4.82 8.74 -11.31
CA GLN A 268 6.25 8.44 -11.21
C GLN A 268 7.14 9.58 -11.69
N ALA A 269 6.71 10.31 -12.71
CA ALA A 269 7.46 11.48 -13.20
C ALA A 269 7.58 12.58 -12.12
N TYR A 270 6.54 12.78 -11.31
CA TYR A 270 6.59 13.76 -10.22
C TYR A 270 7.46 13.31 -9.07
N TYR A 271 7.49 12.02 -8.73
CA TYR A 271 8.43 11.50 -7.73
C TYR A 271 9.90 11.75 -8.15
N HIS A 272 10.22 11.60 -9.43
CA HIS A 272 11.56 11.88 -9.96
C HIS A 272 11.88 13.38 -10.07
N ALA A 273 10.87 14.22 -10.32
CA ALA A 273 11.03 15.67 -10.51
C ALA A 273 11.15 16.44 -9.18
N CYS A 274 10.50 15.96 -8.12
CA CYS A 274 10.45 16.64 -6.83
C CYS A 274 11.61 16.22 -5.90
N ASP A 275 11.89 17.06 -4.91
CA ASP A 275 13.03 16.87 -4.00
C ASP A 275 12.63 16.08 -2.76
N VAL A 276 11.49 16.44 -2.14
CA VAL A 276 11.04 15.89 -0.88
C VAL A 276 9.58 15.43 -1.00
N PHE A 277 9.33 14.20 -0.57
CA PHE A 277 7.98 13.66 -0.41
C PHE A 277 7.49 13.85 1.01
N LEU A 278 6.33 14.49 1.18
CA LEU A 278 5.74 14.77 2.49
C LEU A 278 4.59 13.80 2.78
N ASN A 279 4.69 13.06 3.88
CA ASN A 279 3.61 12.24 4.42
C ASN A 279 3.13 12.81 5.75
N CYS A 280 1.96 13.45 5.75
CA CYS A 280 1.37 14.07 6.93
C CYS A 280 0.50 13.12 7.76
N ASN A 281 0.25 11.88 7.30
CA ASN A 281 -0.64 10.93 7.96
C ASN A 281 0.03 10.30 9.19
N ASP A 282 -0.50 10.59 10.37
CA ASP A 282 -0.06 10.04 11.67
C ASP A 282 -0.67 8.65 12.00
N ARG A 283 -1.41 8.06 11.06
CA ARG A 283 -2.04 6.73 11.16
C ARG A 283 -1.81 5.89 9.93
N GLU A 284 -0.71 6.15 9.21
CA GLU A 284 -0.38 5.40 8.00
C GLU A 284 -0.03 3.96 8.33
N ILE A 285 -0.88 3.02 7.91
CA ILE A 285 -0.67 1.58 8.17
C ILE A 285 0.52 1.04 7.39
N PHE A 286 0.71 1.50 6.14
CA PHE A 286 1.86 1.09 5.33
C PHE A 286 2.43 2.25 4.53
N GLY A 287 1.75 2.78 3.50
CA GLY A 287 2.18 3.94 2.72
C GLY A 287 2.80 3.60 1.37
N MET A 288 1.96 3.19 0.40
CA MET A 288 2.45 2.87 -0.95
C MET A 288 3.12 4.05 -1.66
N SER A 289 2.54 5.26 -1.56
CA SER A 289 3.13 6.47 -2.12
C SER A 289 4.50 6.81 -1.50
N LEU A 290 4.71 6.43 -0.25
CA LEU A 290 6.02 6.56 0.43
C LEU A 290 7.05 5.61 -0.20
N LEU A 291 6.68 4.34 -0.45
CA LEU A 291 7.55 3.38 -1.15
C LEU A 291 7.90 3.86 -2.56
N GLU A 292 6.91 4.33 -3.31
CA GLU A 292 7.09 4.82 -4.68
C GLU A 292 8.02 6.05 -4.71
N ALA A 293 7.81 7.01 -3.81
CA ALA A 293 8.67 8.19 -3.68
C ALA A 293 10.12 7.81 -3.38
N MET A 294 10.34 6.96 -2.39
CA MET A 294 11.67 6.49 -2.02
C MET A 294 12.34 5.70 -3.16
N TYR A 295 11.61 4.84 -3.85
CA TYR A 295 12.12 4.09 -4.99
C TYR A 295 12.57 5.00 -6.13
N ALA A 296 11.87 6.10 -6.38
CA ALA A 296 12.23 7.13 -7.35
C ALA A 296 13.39 8.04 -6.88
N GLY A 297 13.70 8.04 -5.58
CA GLY A 297 14.72 8.90 -4.96
C GLY A 297 14.21 10.26 -4.53
N CYS A 298 12.90 10.43 -4.39
CA CYS A 298 12.30 11.55 -3.69
C CYS A 298 12.43 11.29 -2.18
N VAL A 299 13.16 12.14 -1.47
CA VAL A 299 13.48 11.90 -0.06
C VAL A 299 12.23 12.06 0.82
N PRO A 300 11.87 11.07 1.63
CA PRO A 300 10.67 11.17 2.46
C PRO A 300 10.91 12.00 3.72
N VAL A 301 9.93 12.82 4.04
CA VAL A 301 9.70 13.38 5.38
C VAL A 301 8.29 12.96 5.79
N ALA A 302 8.19 12.20 6.86
CA ALA A 302 6.93 11.58 7.26
C ALA A 302 6.68 11.77 8.77
N ARG A 303 5.39 11.83 9.15
CA ARG A 303 5.04 11.63 10.56
C ARG A 303 5.24 10.18 10.94
N CYS A 304 5.67 9.96 12.21
CA CYS A 304 5.73 8.64 12.81
C CYS A 304 4.36 7.98 12.76
N ALA A 305 4.33 6.77 12.26
CA ALA A 305 3.17 5.90 12.13
C ALA A 305 3.64 4.47 11.77
N PRO A 306 2.82 3.43 11.96
CA PRO A 306 3.24 2.04 11.74
C PRO A 306 3.94 1.77 10.40
N GLY A 307 3.50 2.38 9.31
CA GLY A 307 4.11 2.23 8.00
C GLY A 307 5.42 3.03 7.85
N PRO A 308 5.40 4.36 8.02
CA PRO A 308 6.61 5.17 7.97
C PRO A 308 7.73 4.68 8.88
N ASP A 309 7.44 4.31 10.13
CA ASP A 309 8.44 3.82 11.10
C ASP A 309 9.13 2.53 10.63
N MET A 310 8.43 1.71 9.88
CA MET A 310 9.01 0.50 9.29
C MET A 310 9.80 0.80 8.00
N ILE A 311 9.29 1.69 7.17
CA ILE A 311 9.81 1.93 5.81
C ILE A 311 11.01 2.88 5.84
N VAL A 312 10.93 3.97 6.60
CA VAL A 312 12.00 4.99 6.69
C VAL A 312 12.97 4.63 7.81
N GLU A 313 14.25 4.78 7.53
CA GLU A 313 15.31 4.76 8.53
C GLU A 313 15.69 6.21 8.83
N ASP A 314 15.27 6.69 10.01
CA ASP A 314 15.37 8.09 10.37
C ASP A 314 16.80 8.61 10.30
N GLY A 315 16.98 9.76 9.67
CA GLY A 315 18.30 10.38 9.44
C GLY A 315 19.17 9.68 8.39
N VAL A 316 18.77 8.53 7.85
CA VAL A 316 19.53 7.75 6.85
C VAL A 316 18.83 7.74 5.49
N SER A 317 17.58 7.29 5.44
CA SER A 317 16.81 7.16 4.20
C SER A 317 15.64 8.14 4.11
N GLY A 318 15.51 9.06 5.06
CA GLY A 318 14.46 10.05 5.19
C GLY A 318 14.41 10.59 6.62
N PHE A 319 13.38 11.36 6.94
CA PHE A 319 13.15 11.85 8.29
C PHE A 319 11.78 11.45 8.81
N LEU A 320 11.73 11.05 10.08
CA LEU A 320 10.54 10.79 10.85
C LEU A 320 10.30 11.90 11.87
N VAL A 321 9.06 12.33 12.00
CA VAL A 321 8.68 13.41 12.93
C VAL A 321 7.52 12.92 13.81
N GLU A 322 7.72 12.98 15.11
CA GLU A 322 6.66 12.63 16.06
C GLU A 322 5.45 13.57 15.91
N PRO A 323 4.24 13.02 15.76
CA PRO A 323 3.03 13.82 15.64
C PRO A 323 2.71 14.54 16.95
N GLY A 324 2.37 15.82 16.87
CA GLY A 324 2.06 16.61 18.06
C GLY A 324 1.83 18.09 17.78
N ALA A 325 1.62 18.85 18.83
CA ALA A 325 1.48 20.30 18.72
C ALA A 325 2.79 20.93 18.23
N GLY A 326 2.71 21.69 17.12
CA GLY A 326 3.88 22.36 16.54
C GLY A 326 4.76 21.48 15.65
N ASP A 327 4.37 20.22 15.38
CA ASP A 327 5.11 19.29 14.53
C ASP A 327 5.31 19.82 13.10
N THR A 328 4.44 20.71 12.61
CA THR A 328 4.55 21.34 11.29
C THR A 328 5.88 22.11 11.12
N ALA A 329 6.31 22.82 12.14
CA ALA A 329 7.62 23.51 12.11
C ALA A 329 8.78 22.51 12.09
N VAL A 330 8.64 21.37 12.79
CA VAL A 330 9.62 20.27 12.78
C VAL A 330 9.65 19.60 11.41
N LEU A 331 8.49 19.37 10.80
CA LEU A 331 8.39 18.86 9.42
C LEU A 331 9.09 19.79 8.42
N ALA A 332 8.84 21.11 8.50
CA ALA A 332 9.51 22.09 7.63
C ALA A 332 11.03 22.10 7.81
N LYS A 333 11.52 21.95 9.04
CA LYS A 333 12.96 21.81 9.31
C LYS A 333 13.53 20.52 8.72
N ALA A 334 12.81 19.41 8.83
CA ALA A 334 13.19 18.13 8.26
C ALA A 334 13.20 18.18 6.71
N VAL A 335 12.21 18.84 6.09
CA VAL A 335 12.16 19.06 4.63
C VAL A 335 13.42 19.79 4.13
N ARG A 336 13.85 20.87 4.80
CA ARG A 336 15.09 21.57 4.43
C ARG A 336 16.31 20.67 4.52
N LYS A 337 16.45 19.93 5.61
CA LYS A 337 17.56 18.98 5.81
C LYS A 337 17.58 17.88 4.74
N ALA A 338 16.39 17.37 4.37
CA ALA A 338 16.25 16.34 3.35
C ALA A 338 16.74 16.81 1.97
N ALA A 339 16.42 18.03 1.59
CA ALA A 339 16.87 18.61 0.31
C ALA A 339 18.39 18.87 0.26
N GLU A 340 19.02 19.10 1.42
CA GLU A 340 20.47 19.31 1.56
C GLU A 340 21.27 17.99 1.65
N ALA A 341 20.60 16.83 1.63
CA ALA A 341 21.21 15.52 1.83
C ALA A 341 21.06 14.60 0.60
N PRO A 342 21.73 14.83 -0.52
CA PRO A 342 21.55 14.04 -1.76
C PRO A 342 21.85 12.55 -1.56
N ALA A 343 22.77 12.16 -0.71
CA ALA A 343 23.07 10.77 -0.39
C ALA A 343 21.87 10.01 0.24
N MET A 344 20.95 10.75 0.88
CA MET A 344 19.75 10.18 1.47
C MET A 344 18.79 9.62 0.40
N ALA A 345 18.75 10.23 -0.78
CA ALA A 345 17.97 9.73 -1.92
C ALA A 345 18.45 8.35 -2.37
N ASP A 346 19.76 8.13 -2.43
CA ASP A 346 20.32 6.83 -2.80
C ASP A 346 20.12 5.79 -1.70
N ALA A 347 20.24 6.17 -0.44
CA ALA A 347 19.92 5.32 0.70
C ALA A 347 18.44 4.90 0.71
N ALA A 348 17.53 5.83 0.40
CA ALA A 348 16.10 5.56 0.25
C ALA A 348 15.84 4.52 -0.86
N LYS A 349 16.40 4.70 -2.06
CA LYS A 349 16.29 3.75 -3.18
C LYS A 349 16.83 2.37 -2.79
N ALA A 350 18.02 2.31 -2.20
CA ALA A 350 18.66 1.07 -1.81
C ALA A 350 17.81 0.30 -0.79
N ARG A 351 17.23 1.00 0.18
CA ARG A 351 16.36 0.41 1.19
C ARG A 351 15.10 -0.22 0.58
N ILE A 352 14.42 0.48 -0.34
CA ILE A 352 13.24 -0.08 -1.00
C ILE A 352 13.61 -1.30 -1.84
N ARG A 353 14.66 -1.21 -2.63
CA ARG A 353 15.13 -2.32 -3.48
C ARG A 353 15.52 -3.57 -2.68
N SER A 354 16.11 -3.40 -1.50
CA SER A 354 16.57 -4.52 -0.67
C SER A 354 15.48 -5.14 0.21
N LYS A 355 14.43 -4.37 0.61
CA LYS A 355 13.49 -4.83 1.64
C LYS A 355 12.01 -4.79 1.25
N PHE A 356 11.62 -3.95 0.30
CA PHE A 356 10.22 -3.62 0.05
C PHE A 356 9.78 -3.87 -1.40
N LEU A 357 10.39 -4.81 -2.08
CA LEU A 357 9.87 -5.37 -3.33
C LEU A 357 9.01 -6.59 -3.04
N TRP A 358 7.99 -6.84 -3.84
CA TRP A 358 7.15 -8.04 -3.70
C TRP A 358 7.94 -9.34 -3.75
N ARG A 359 9.11 -9.34 -4.40
CA ARG A 359 10.01 -10.49 -4.43
C ARG A 359 10.40 -10.96 -3.03
N ASN A 360 10.75 -10.03 -2.12
CA ASN A 360 11.16 -10.37 -0.75
C ASN A 360 10.02 -11.09 0.01
N SER A 361 8.79 -10.58 -0.13
CA SER A 361 7.62 -11.21 0.50
C SER A 361 7.27 -12.55 -0.14
N ALA A 362 7.40 -12.67 -1.46
CA ALA A 362 7.15 -13.92 -2.17
C ALA A 362 8.18 -15.00 -1.80
N GLU A 363 9.46 -14.68 -1.70
CA GLU A 363 10.52 -15.58 -1.26
C GLU A 363 10.24 -16.14 0.15
N THR A 364 9.87 -15.25 1.09
CA THR A 364 9.51 -15.65 2.47
C THR A 364 8.30 -16.57 2.48
N ALA A 365 7.26 -16.24 1.72
CA ALA A 365 6.05 -17.06 1.65
C ALA A 365 6.31 -18.44 1.01
N LEU A 366 7.09 -18.50 -0.06
CA LEU A 366 7.47 -19.77 -0.71
C LEU A 366 8.31 -20.65 0.21
N ALA A 367 9.28 -20.08 0.92
CA ALA A 367 10.09 -20.83 1.91
C ALA A 367 9.21 -21.44 3.02
N MET A 368 8.22 -20.69 3.50
CA MET A 368 7.24 -21.19 4.48
C MET A 368 6.42 -22.34 3.88
N LEU A 369 5.89 -22.19 2.66
CA LEU A 369 5.09 -23.23 2.00
C LEU A 369 5.90 -24.53 1.81
N GLN A 370 7.16 -24.42 1.39
CA GLN A 370 8.08 -25.57 1.28
C GLN A 370 8.29 -26.26 2.62
N THR A 371 8.57 -25.49 3.69
CA THR A 371 8.75 -26.04 5.05
C THR A 371 7.50 -26.75 5.56
N LYS A 372 6.32 -26.33 5.12
CA LYS A 372 5.02 -26.96 5.49
C LYS A 372 4.65 -28.14 4.57
N GLY A 373 5.53 -28.51 3.64
CA GLY A 373 5.29 -29.63 2.74
C GLY A 373 4.22 -29.35 1.68
N VAL A 374 3.94 -28.08 1.39
CA VAL A 374 3.03 -27.68 0.32
C VAL A 374 3.81 -27.71 -0.98
N ASN A 375 4.17 -28.94 -1.41
CA ASN A 375 4.81 -29.20 -2.69
C ASN A 375 3.93 -30.15 -3.48
N ARG A 376 3.74 -29.89 -4.78
CA ARG A 376 3.38 -30.96 -5.70
C ARG A 376 4.69 -31.62 -6.17
N ASP A 377 5.12 -32.63 -5.46
CA ASP A 377 5.96 -33.66 -6.02
C ASP A 377 5.08 -34.59 -6.85
N GLY A 378 5.32 -34.62 -8.16
CA GLY A 378 4.63 -35.51 -9.07
C GLY A 378 4.36 -34.89 -10.40
#